data_bf709e0237a2ce3d8a6dde8e8f63ca70
#
_entry.id   bf709e0237a2ce3d8a6dde8e8f63ca70
#
_cell.length_a   1.000
_cell.length_b   1.000
_cell.length_c   1.000
_cell.angle_alpha   90.00
_cell.angle_beta   90.00
_cell.angle_gamma   90.00
#
_symmetry.space_group_name_H-M   'P 1'
#
loop_
_entity.id
_entity.type
_entity.pdbx_description
1 polymer ?
#
loop_
_entity_poly.entity_id
_entity_poly.type
_entity_poly.pdbx_seq_one_letter_code
_entity_poly.pdbx_strand_id
1 'polypeptide(L)'
;MKIHIKNGRVIDPMNARDEIADVFVAAGKIVGNGHAPADFHANRTIDATGLIVCPGLVDLSVRLREPGFEYRATLESEMLAAAAGGITSLACPPDTDPPLDEPGLVEMLKFRAKNLPGPRVYPIGAMTQKLEGQMLTEMAELTEAGCRAFTQADAPMTDTQVLLRAMEYAATFGYSLWLRPQDVSLAKGGVAHDGAVASRLGLPGIPALAETVALATILQLARETGARVHLA
;
A
#
# COMPACT_ATOMS: atom_id res chain seq x y z
N MET A 1 -10.66 -26.62 0.45
CA MET A 1 -10.30 -26.98 -0.96
C MET A 1 -8.81 -27.28 -1.00
N LYS A 2 -8.42 -28.37 -1.70
CA LYS A 2 -7.03 -28.74 -1.95
C LYS A 2 -6.71 -28.50 -3.43
N ILE A 3 -5.64 -27.78 -3.73
CA ILE A 3 -5.23 -27.41 -5.09
C ILE A 3 -3.81 -27.95 -5.34
N HIS A 4 -3.62 -28.57 -6.50
CA HIS A 4 -2.32 -28.97 -7.02
C HIS A 4 -2.02 -28.12 -8.25
N ILE A 5 -0.96 -27.32 -8.21
CA ILE A 5 -0.43 -26.59 -9.36
C ILE A 5 0.82 -27.35 -9.80
N LYS A 6 0.80 -27.90 -11.01
CA LYS A 6 1.87 -28.77 -11.52
C LYS A 6 2.67 -28.11 -12.65
N ASN A 7 3.94 -28.52 -12.78
CA ASN A 7 4.83 -28.18 -13.89
C ASN A 7 5.12 -26.68 -14.08
N GLY A 8 4.81 -25.81 -13.11
CA GLY A 8 5.07 -24.39 -13.23
C GLY A 8 6.50 -24.01 -12.88
N ARG A 9 7.02 -22.92 -13.48
CA ARG A 9 8.26 -22.29 -12.99
C ARG A 9 7.93 -21.52 -11.72
N VAL A 10 8.31 -22.08 -10.57
CA VAL A 10 8.09 -21.45 -9.26
C VAL A 10 9.18 -20.43 -9.01
N ILE A 11 8.77 -19.17 -8.88
CA ILE A 11 9.66 -18.05 -8.53
C ILE A 11 9.25 -17.54 -7.14
N ASP A 12 10.09 -17.76 -6.14
CA ASP A 12 9.91 -17.30 -4.77
C ASP A 12 11.19 -16.61 -4.28
N PRO A 13 11.28 -15.28 -4.43
CA PRO A 13 12.49 -14.53 -4.08
C PRO A 13 12.84 -14.62 -2.59
N MET A 14 11.83 -14.73 -1.71
CA MET A 14 12.06 -14.81 -0.26
C MET A 14 12.81 -16.09 0.13
N ASN A 15 12.57 -17.19 -0.59
CA ASN A 15 13.19 -18.49 -0.37
C ASN A 15 14.28 -18.80 -1.40
N ALA A 16 14.70 -17.82 -2.22
CA ALA A 16 15.70 -17.96 -3.29
C ALA A 16 15.38 -19.12 -4.25
N ARG A 17 14.11 -19.31 -4.62
CA ARG A 17 13.67 -20.37 -5.52
C ARG A 17 13.39 -19.82 -6.92
N ASP A 18 13.89 -20.51 -7.92
CA ASP A 18 13.58 -20.33 -9.34
C ASP A 18 13.79 -21.69 -10.03
N GLU A 19 12.76 -22.51 -10.05
CA GLU A 19 12.81 -23.88 -10.55
C GLU A 19 11.46 -24.33 -11.07
N ILE A 20 11.42 -25.36 -11.91
CA ILE A 20 10.17 -26.04 -12.27
C ILE A 20 9.79 -26.99 -11.13
N ALA A 21 8.65 -26.72 -10.50
CA ALA A 21 8.18 -27.50 -9.38
C ALA A 21 6.65 -27.49 -9.26
N ASP A 22 6.12 -28.44 -8.51
CA ASP A 22 4.72 -28.51 -8.15
C ASP A 22 4.46 -27.75 -6.85
N VAL A 23 3.28 -27.09 -6.76
CA VAL A 23 2.85 -26.40 -5.54
C VAL A 23 1.53 -27.01 -5.06
N PHE A 24 1.49 -27.32 -3.77
CA PHE A 24 0.33 -27.95 -3.12
C PHE A 24 -0.28 -26.99 -2.10
N VAL A 25 -1.57 -26.68 -2.28
CA VAL A 25 -2.31 -25.74 -1.41
C VAL A 25 -3.44 -26.46 -0.73
N ALA A 26 -3.58 -26.29 0.59
CA ALA A 26 -4.70 -26.77 1.37
C ALA A 26 -5.08 -25.76 2.45
N ALA A 27 -6.38 -25.58 2.70
CA ALA A 27 -6.90 -24.65 3.70
C ALA A 27 -6.30 -23.22 3.61
N GLY A 28 -6.08 -22.72 2.39
CA GLY A 28 -5.52 -21.39 2.15
C GLY A 28 -4.02 -21.23 2.44
N LYS A 29 -3.30 -22.35 2.61
CA LYS A 29 -1.86 -22.37 2.86
C LYS A 29 -1.13 -23.25 1.87
N ILE A 30 0.11 -22.90 1.52
CA ILE A 30 1.02 -23.79 0.81
C ILE A 30 1.45 -24.87 1.80
N VAL A 31 1.16 -26.13 1.48
CA VAL A 31 1.46 -27.31 2.32
C VAL A 31 2.57 -28.19 1.75
N GLY A 32 2.97 -27.93 0.51
CA GLY A 32 4.07 -28.62 -0.16
C GLY A 32 4.55 -27.81 -1.36
N ASN A 33 5.85 -27.92 -1.64
CA ASN A 33 6.51 -27.30 -2.76
C ASN A 33 7.57 -28.28 -3.32
N GLY A 34 7.35 -28.76 -4.56
CA GLY A 34 8.12 -29.83 -5.19
C GLY A 34 7.60 -31.23 -4.86
N HIS A 35 7.18 -31.49 -3.63
CA HIS A 35 6.71 -32.81 -3.19
C HIS A 35 5.33 -32.72 -2.54
N ALA A 36 4.45 -33.63 -2.90
CA ALA A 36 3.14 -33.75 -2.28
C ALA A 36 3.27 -34.20 -0.81
N PRO A 37 2.48 -33.58 0.12
CA PRO A 37 2.34 -34.16 1.46
C PRO A 37 1.73 -35.56 1.39
N ALA A 38 2.03 -36.40 2.40
CA ALA A 38 1.39 -37.72 2.52
C ALA A 38 -0.16 -37.57 2.47
N ASP A 39 -0.82 -38.47 1.76
CA ASP A 39 -2.27 -38.48 1.60
C ASP A 39 -2.91 -37.21 1.00
N PHE A 40 -2.14 -36.45 0.20
CA PHE A 40 -2.67 -35.30 -0.50
C PHE A 40 -3.45 -35.68 -1.75
N HIS A 41 -4.78 -35.53 -1.69
CA HIS A 41 -5.67 -35.68 -2.83
C HIS A 41 -6.23 -34.35 -3.25
N ALA A 42 -5.84 -33.85 -4.44
CA ALA A 42 -6.28 -32.57 -4.96
C ALA A 42 -7.76 -32.58 -5.34
N ASN A 43 -8.50 -31.54 -4.93
CA ASN A 43 -9.84 -31.26 -5.44
C ASN A 43 -9.79 -30.60 -6.82
N ARG A 44 -8.71 -29.85 -7.09
CA ARG A 44 -8.46 -29.16 -8.35
C ARG A 44 -6.99 -29.25 -8.71
N THR A 45 -6.71 -29.62 -9.96
CA THR A 45 -5.36 -29.59 -10.52
C THR A 45 -5.29 -28.51 -11.59
N ILE A 46 -4.23 -27.72 -11.57
CA ILE A 46 -3.93 -26.65 -12.54
C ILE A 46 -2.62 -27.04 -13.20
N ASP A 47 -2.62 -27.22 -14.51
CA ASP A 47 -1.39 -27.42 -15.28
C ASP A 47 -0.80 -26.05 -15.61
N ALA A 48 0.36 -25.75 -15.04
CA ALA A 48 1.08 -24.51 -15.22
C ALA A 48 2.31 -24.67 -16.14
N THR A 49 2.30 -25.68 -17.02
CA THR A 49 3.39 -25.89 -17.98
C THR A 49 3.61 -24.62 -18.82
N GLY A 50 4.82 -24.09 -18.80
CA GLY A 50 5.19 -22.85 -19.49
C GLY A 50 4.74 -21.56 -18.80
N LEU A 51 4.09 -21.66 -17.62
CA LEU A 51 3.65 -20.51 -16.83
C LEU A 51 4.54 -20.31 -15.61
N ILE A 52 4.52 -19.08 -15.09
CA ILE A 52 5.18 -18.70 -13.85
C ILE A 52 4.19 -18.85 -12.70
N VAL A 53 4.64 -19.49 -11.63
CA VAL A 53 3.93 -19.58 -10.34
C VAL A 53 4.72 -18.78 -9.32
N CYS A 54 4.17 -17.69 -8.83
CA CYS A 54 4.82 -16.80 -7.88
C CYS A 54 3.86 -16.36 -6.76
N PRO A 55 4.36 -15.79 -5.67
CA PRO A 55 3.50 -15.12 -4.69
C PRO A 55 2.63 -14.07 -5.39
N GLY A 56 1.40 -13.90 -4.90
CA GLY A 56 0.50 -12.89 -5.43
C GLY A 56 1.08 -11.48 -5.28
N LEU A 57 0.78 -10.60 -6.23
CA LEU A 57 1.28 -9.23 -6.23
C LEU A 57 0.73 -8.44 -5.04
N VAL A 58 1.53 -7.48 -4.58
CA VAL A 58 1.17 -6.54 -3.52
C VAL A 58 1.14 -5.14 -4.13
N ASP A 59 0.01 -4.45 -3.99
CA ASP A 59 -0.11 -3.05 -4.39
C ASP A 59 -0.08 -2.17 -3.13
N LEU A 60 0.85 -1.23 -3.10
CA LEU A 60 1.11 -0.40 -1.92
C LEU A 60 0.29 0.89 -1.89
N SER A 61 -0.50 1.22 -2.93
CA SER A 61 -1.25 2.48 -2.97
C SER A 61 -2.52 2.37 -3.80
N VAL A 62 -3.50 1.61 -3.30
CA VAL A 62 -4.80 1.41 -3.97
C VAL A 62 -5.89 2.21 -3.30
N ARG A 63 -6.52 3.09 -4.06
CA ARG A 63 -7.68 3.84 -3.60
C ARG A 63 -8.95 3.06 -3.85
N LEU A 64 -9.47 2.43 -2.80
CA LEU A 64 -10.68 1.60 -2.85
C LEU A 64 -11.98 2.40 -2.88
N ARG A 65 -11.89 3.75 -2.82
CA ARG A 65 -12.98 4.71 -2.98
C ARG A 65 -14.07 4.69 -1.92
N GLU A 66 -14.03 3.79 -0.99
CA GLU A 66 -14.95 3.73 0.15
C GLU A 66 -14.19 3.88 1.48
N PRO A 67 -14.76 4.65 2.40
CA PRO A 67 -16.00 5.46 2.32
C PRO A 67 -15.85 6.74 1.50
N GLY A 68 -17.00 7.28 1.03
CA GLY A 68 -17.17 8.66 0.56
C GLY A 68 -17.06 8.89 -0.94
N PHE A 69 -16.47 7.97 -1.70
CA PHE A 69 -16.29 8.11 -3.15
C PHE A 69 -16.92 6.95 -3.94
N GLU A 70 -17.98 6.34 -3.39
CA GLU A 70 -18.70 5.20 -3.98
C GLU A 70 -19.27 5.50 -5.37
N TYR A 71 -19.50 6.76 -5.66
CA TYR A 71 -19.95 7.21 -6.98
C TYR A 71 -18.89 7.05 -8.10
N ARG A 72 -17.63 6.86 -7.73
CA ARG A 72 -16.52 6.60 -8.66
C ARG A 72 -16.31 5.11 -8.86
N ALA A 73 -16.25 4.35 -7.75
CA ALA A 73 -16.11 2.92 -7.72
C ALA A 73 -16.45 2.39 -6.33
N THR A 74 -16.82 1.12 -6.23
CA THR A 74 -17.11 0.48 -4.95
C THR A 74 -15.93 -0.36 -4.47
N LEU A 75 -15.87 -0.61 -3.17
CA LEU A 75 -14.87 -1.50 -2.56
C LEU A 75 -14.82 -2.86 -3.28
N GLU A 76 -15.99 -3.43 -3.58
CA GLU A 76 -16.09 -4.71 -4.27
C GLU A 76 -15.51 -4.66 -5.69
N SER A 77 -15.87 -3.63 -6.48
CA SER A 77 -15.39 -3.50 -7.87
C SER A 77 -13.88 -3.34 -7.93
N GLU A 78 -13.29 -2.52 -7.04
CA GLU A 78 -11.85 -2.31 -6.99
C GLU A 78 -11.09 -3.58 -6.53
N MET A 79 -11.63 -4.29 -5.53
CA MET A 79 -11.05 -5.55 -5.07
C MET A 79 -11.11 -6.63 -6.17
N LEU A 80 -12.20 -6.73 -6.92
CA LEU A 80 -12.31 -7.67 -8.03
C LEU A 80 -11.36 -7.32 -9.18
N ALA A 81 -11.23 -6.03 -9.51
CA ALA A 81 -10.29 -5.56 -10.53
C ALA A 81 -8.84 -5.87 -10.15
N ALA A 82 -8.47 -5.64 -8.87
CA ALA A 82 -7.16 -5.99 -8.35
C ALA A 82 -6.89 -7.51 -8.41
N ALA A 83 -7.87 -8.34 -8.03
CA ALA A 83 -7.77 -9.79 -8.12
C ALA A 83 -7.57 -10.26 -9.57
N ALA A 84 -8.27 -9.66 -10.52
CA ALA A 84 -8.10 -9.93 -11.95
C ALA A 84 -6.69 -9.59 -12.46
N GLY A 85 -6.04 -8.58 -11.86
CA GLY A 85 -4.64 -8.22 -12.10
C GLY A 85 -3.60 -9.09 -11.38
N GLY A 86 -4.04 -10.13 -10.62
CA GLY A 86 -3.13 -11.00 -9.86
C GLY A 86 -2.67 -10.41 -8.53
N ILE A 87 -3.28 -9.34 -8.07
CA ILE A 87 -2.97 -8.70 -6.79
C ILE A 87 -3.72 -9.44 -5.68
N THR A 88 -3.02 -9.79 -4.61
CA THR A 88 -3.56 -10.54 -3.47
C THR A 88 -3.53 -9.74 -2.16
N SER A 89 -2.84 -8.62 -2.15
CA SER A 89 -2.73 -7.72 -1.00
C SER A 89 -2.73 -6.27 -1.45
N LEU A 90 -3.57 -5.45 -0.80
CA LEU A 90 -3.77 -4.04 -1.11
C LEU A 90 -3.47 -3.17 0.10
N ALA A 91 -2.61 -2.18 -0.03
CA ALA A 91 -2.50 -1.10 0.94
C ALA A 91 -3.44 0.05 0.53
N CYS A 92 -4.37 0.41 1.41
CA CYS A 92 -5.36 1.46 1.16
C CYS A 92 -4.96 2.74 1.88
N PRO A 93 -4.57 3.80 1.16
CA PRO A 93 -4.30 5.11 1.75
C PRO A 93 -5.52 5.72 2.44
N PRO A 94 -5.32 6.67 3.37
CA PRO A 94 -6.38 7.22 4.21
C PRO A 94 -7.21 8.33 3.56
N ASP A 95 -7.00 8.64 2.28
CA ASP A 95 -7.67 9.72 1.54
C ASP A 95 -9.09 9.32 1.09
N THR A 96 -9.87 8.87 2.05
CA THR A 96 -11.32 8.58 1.98
C THR A 96 -12.12 9.76 2.55
N ASP A 97 -13.43 9.71 2.53
CA ASP A 97 -14.31 10.72 3.12
C ASP A 97 -15.37 10.04 4.02
N PRO A 98 -15.21 10.13 5.36
CA PRO A 98 -14.11 10.76 6.08
C PRO A 98 -12.77 10.02 5.92
N PRO A 99 -11.62 10.71 6.16
CA PRO A 99 -10.29 10.08 6.15
C PRO A 99 -10.15 8.99 7.21
N LEU A 100 -9.23 8.01 6.98
CA LEU A 100 -8.95 6.97 7.98
C LEU A 100 -8.06 7.51 9.10
N ASP A 101 -8.60 8.39 9.93
CA ASP A 101 -7.95 9.05 11.06
C ASP A 101 -8.51 8.66 12.42
N GLU A 102 -9.53 7.80 12.44
CA GLU A 102 -10.16 7.25 13.65
C GLU A 102 -10.24 5.71 13.58
N PRO A 103 -10.08 5.00 14.72
CA PRO A 103 -10.11 3.54 14.77
C PRO A 103 -11.38 2.92 14.18
N GLY A 104 -12.55 3.49 14.43
CA GLY A 104 -13.83 2.98 13.95
C GLY A 104 -13.94 2.93 12.41
N LEU A 105 -13.33 3.88 11.72
CA LEU A 105 -13.30 3.91 10.25
C LEU A 105 -12.39 2.81 9.69
N VAL A 106 -11.26 2.57 10.35
CA VAL A 106 -10.32 1.49 10.01
C VAL A 106 -10.98 0.13 10.19
N GLU A 107 -11.65 -0.08 11.32
CA GLU A 107 -12.37 -1.33 11.61
C GLU A 107 -13.51 -1.57 10.63
N MET A 108 -14.28 -0.54 10.30
CA MET A 108 -15.37 -0.61 9.31
C MET A 108 -14.83 -1.04 7.94
N LEU A 109 -13.77 -0.40 7.43
CA LEU A 109 -13.17 -0.75 6.15
C LEU A 109 -12.71 -2.22 6.14
N LYS A 110 -12.00 -2.66 7.18
CA LYS A 110 -11.53 -4.04 7.32
C LYS A 110 -12.68 -5.04 7.38
N PHE A 111 -13.72 -4.73 8.14
CA PHE A 111 -14.90 -5.59 8.25
C PHE A 111 -15.60 -5.74 6.89
N ARG A 112 -15.81 -4.66 6.16
CA ARG A 112 -16.42 -4.68 4.83
C ARG A 112 -15.54 -5.48 3.85
N ALA A 113 -14.26 -5.18 3.77
CA ALA A 113 -13.33 -5.87 2.87
C ALA A 113 -13.23 -7.38 3.16
N LYS A 114 -13.24 -7.78 4.44
CA LYS A 114 -13.19 -9.20 4.84
C LYS A 114 -14.38 -10.01 4.35
N ASN A 115 -15.55 -9.37 4.19
CA ASN A 115 -16.78 -10.02 3.76
C ASN A 115 -16.97 -10.01 2.23
N LEU A 116 -16.03 -9.45 1.49
CA LEU A 116 -16.03 -9.43 0.03
C LEU A 116 -15.01 -10.43 -0.54
N PRO A 117 -15.27 -11.00 -1.72
CA PRO A 117 -14.27 -11.81 -2.42
C PRO A 117 -13.15 -10.91 -2.95
N GLY A 118 -11.89 -11.32 -2.78
CA GLY A 118 -10.77 -10.58 -3.36
C GLY A 118 -9.52 -10.57 -2.49
N PRO A 119 -8.63 -9.60 -2.75
CA PRO A 119 -7.38 -9.40 -2.02
C PRO A 119 -7.59 -9.04 -0.55
N ARG A 120 -6.56 -9.22 0.25
CA ARG A 120 -6.54 -8.68 1.61
C ARG A 120 -6.30 -7.18 1.58
N VAL A 121 -7.11 -6.43 2.31
CA VAL A 121 -6.97 -4.98 2.46
C VAL A 121 -6.24 -4.65 3.76
N TYR A 122 -5.20 -3.85 3.63
CA TYR A 122 -4.38 -3.33 4.72
C TYR A 122 -4.55 -1.80 4.78
N PRO A 123 -5.34 -1.27 5.70
CA PRO A 123 -5.49 0.17 5.85
C PRO A 123 -4.16 0.83 6.23
N ILE A 124 -3.92 1.99 5.64
CA ILE A 124 -2.88 2.92 6.04
C ILE A 124 -3.57 4.08 6.77
N GLY A 125 -3.13 4.39 7.98
CA GLY A 125 -3.74 5.45 8.79
C GLY A 125 -3.29 6.84 8.34
N ALA A 126 -4.14 7.84 8.55
CA ALA A 126 -3.74 9.22 8.40
C ALA A 126 -2.70 9.60 9.47
N MET A 127 -1.66 10.36 9.09
CA MET A 127 -0.69 10.90 10.05
C MET A 127 -1.30 12.04 10.89
N THR A 128 -2.14 12.84 10.27
CA THR A 128 -2.79 13.97 10.92
C THR A 128 -4.29 13.87 10.78
N GLN A 129 -5.01 14.43 11.76
CA GLN A 129 -6.46 14.49 11.74
C GLN A 129 -6.94 15.19 10.47
N LYS A 130 -7.93 14.62 9.81
CA LYS A 130 -8.52 15.10 8.54
C LYS A 130 -7.51 15.34 7.41
N LEU A 131 -6.28 14.81 7.54
CA LEU A 131 -5.18 15.07 6.61
C LEU A 131 -4.81 16.57 6.51
N GLU A 132 -5.08 17.38 7.54
CA GLU A 132 -4.85 18.82 7.52
C GLU A 132 -3.39 19.24 7.82
N GLY A 133 -2.54 18.28 8.20
CA GLY A 133 -1.12 18.56 8.49
C GLY A 133 -0.86 19.35 9.77
N GLN A 134 -1.82 19.41 10.71
CA GLN A 134 -1.75 20.21 11.94
C GLN A 134 -1.66 19.37 13.20
N MET A 135 -2.66 18.55 13.49
CA MET A 135 -2.73 17.69 14.68
C MET A 135 -2.48 16.24 14.31
N LEU A 136 -1.60 15.58 15.05
CA LEU A 136 -1.35 14.14 14.86
C LEU A 136 -2.58 13.32 15.24
N THR A 137 -2.72 12.18 14.58
CA THR A 137 -3.68 11.14 14.98
C THR A 137 -3.10 10.29 16.10
N GLU A 138 -3.96 9.52 16.76
CA GLU A 138 -3.54 8.49 17.71
C GLU A 138 -3.06 7.24 16.97
N MET A 139 -1.81 7.27 16.47
CA MET A 139 -1.24 6.20 15.63
C MET A 139 -1.24 4.85 16.34
N ALA A 140 -1.13 4.82 17.68
CA ALA A 140 -1.19 3.59 18.46
C ALA A 140 -2.58 2.95 18.34
N GLU A 141 -3.66 3.69 18.56
CA GLU A 141 -5.02 3.19 18.45
C GLU A 141 -5.37 2.76 17.02
N LEU A 142 -4.92 3.53 16.02
CA LEU A 142 -5.08 3.16 14.61
C LEU A 142 -4.31 1.87 14.27
N THR A 143 -3.16 1.64 14.90
CA THR A 143 -2.41 0.37 14.73
C THR A 143 -3.15 -0.80 15.36
N GLU A 144 -3.74 -0.64 16.54
CA GLU A 144 -4.59 -1.64 17.19
C GLU A 144 -5.82 -1.97 16.35
N ALA A 145 -6.46 -0.96 15.75
CA ALA A 145 -7.55 -1.14 14.79
C ALA A 145 -7.10 -1.88 13.51
N GLY A 146 -5.80 -1.82 13.18
CA GLY A 146 -5.17 -2.64 12.14
C GLY A 146 -4.48 -1.92 11.02
N CYS A 147 -4.17 -0.64 11.17
CA CYS A 147 -3.27 0.07 10.25
C CYS A 147 -1.88 -0.56 10.24
N ARG A 148 -1.22 -0.50 9.08
CA ARG A 148 0.12 -1.09 8.88
C ARG A 148 1.22 -0.05 8.69
N ALA A 149 0.85 1.15 8.36
CA ALA A 149 1.71 2.31 8.20
C ALA A 149 0.87 3.57 8.33
N PHE A 150 1.50 4.73 8.24
CA PHE A 150 0.84 6.03 8.28
C PHE A 150 1.31 6.90 7.13
N THR A 151 0.40 7.69 6.58
CA THR A 151 0.71 8.58 5.47
C THR A 151 -0.15 9.84 5.53
N GLN A 152 0.31 10.85 4.81
CA GLN A 152 -0.48 12.05 4.55
C GLN A 152 -1.17 11.97 3.18
N ALA A 153 -1.12 10.82 2.53
CA ALA A 153 -1.59 10.60 1.17
C ALA A 153 -1.02 11.66 0.19
N ASP A 154 -1.87 12.25 -0.62
CA ASP A 154 -1.48 13.32 -1.55
C ASP A 154 -1.51 14.72 -0.91
N ALA A 155 -1.94 14.85 0.37
CA ALA A 155 -1.90 16.11 1.10
C ALA A 155 -0.47 16.37 1.60
N PRO A 156 0.19 17.43 1.16
CA PRO A 156 1.59 17.65 1.54
C PRO A 156 1.72 18.16 2.98
N MET A 157 2.77 17.73 3.67
CA MET A 157 3.13 18.27 4.99
C MET A 157 3.84 19.61 4.83
N THR A 158 3.20 20.69 5.27
CA THR A 158 3.77 22.04 5.21
C THR A 158 4.53 22.41 6.47
N ASP A 159 4.11 21.89 7.62
CA ASP A 159 4.72 22.15 8.91
C ASP A 159 5.77 21.08 9.23
N THR A 160 7.04 21.50 9.17
CA THR A 160 8.17 20.61 9.48
C THR A 160 8.24 20.21 10.95
N GLN A 161 7.66 21.02 11.87
CA GLN A 161 7.58 20.65 13.28
C GLN A 161 6.58 19.50 13.48
N VAL A 162 5.42 19.57 12.85
CA VAL A 162 4.44 18.47 12.88
C VAL A 162 5.03 17.20 12.26
N LEU A 163 5.75 17.33 11.14
CA LEU A 163 6.44 16.20 10.52
C LEU A 163 7.50 15.59 11.44
N LEU A 164 8.30 16.43 12.12
CA LEU A 164 9.28 15.97 13.11
C LEU A 164 8.59 15.17 14.23
N ARG A 165 7.52 15.71 14.81
CA ARG A 165 6.77 15.03 15.88
C ARG A 165 6.13 13.72 15.42
N ALA A 166 5.61 13.66 14.19
CA ALA A 166 5.11 12.42 13.60
C ALA A 166 6.22 11.38 13.47
N MET A 167 7.42 11.78 13.04
CA MET A 167 8.57 10.89 12.92
C MET A 167 9.06 10.39 14.29
N GLU A 168 9.14 11.25 15.31
CA GLU A 168 9.50 10.87 16.68
C GLU A 168 8.50 9.86 17.26
N TYR A 169 7.18 10.11 17.06
CA TYR A 169 6.14 9.20 17.48
C TYR A 169 6.28 7.85 16.76
N ALA A 170 6.40 7.85 15.44
CA ALA A 170 6.57 6.64 14.66
C ALA A 170 7.83 5.86 15.04
N ALA A 171 8.94 6.54 15.29
CA ALA A 171 10.19 5.91 15.73
C ALA A 171 10.05 5.21 17.09
N THR A 172 9.35 5.85 18.04
CA THR A 172 9.12 5.31 19.40
C THR A 172 8.41 3.95 19.37
N PHE A 173 7.43 3.79 18.48
CA PHE A 173 6.62 2.58 18.35
C PHE A 173 7.04 1.66 17.20
N GLY A 174 8.05 2.06 16.43
CA GLY A 174 8.53 1.30 15.26
C GLY A 174 7.57 1.31 14.08
N TYR A 175 6.73 2.32 13.95
CA TYR A 175 5.81 2.49 12.81
C TYR A 175 6.56 2.93 11.55
N SER A 176 5.97 2.67 10.38
CA SER A 176 6.48 3.15 9.10
C SER A 176 5.65 4.32 8.60
N LEU A 177 6.32 5.39 8.19
CA LEU A 177 5.69 6.54 7.55
C LEU A 177 5.91 6.49 6.04
N TRP A 178 4.81 6.62 5.28
CA TRP A 178 4.86 6.63 3.82
C TRP A 178 4.62 8.06 3.35
N LEU A 179 5.66 8.68 2.83
CA LEU A 179 5.68 10.11 2.56
C LEU A 179 5.92 10.39 1.09
N ARG A 180 5.11 11.27 0.53
CA ARG A 180 5.32 11.83 -0.79
C ARG A 180 6.17 13.08 -0.67
N PRO A 181 7.38 13.12 -1.22
CA PRO A 181 8.23 14.30 -1.17
C PRO A 181 7.73 15.33 -2.19
N GLN A 182 6.98 16.33 -1.72
CA GLN A 182 6.53 17.44 -2.56
C GLN A 182 6.42 18.73 -1.73
N ASP A 183 7.21 19.72 -2.06
CA ASP A 183 7.08 21.07 -1.49
C ASP A 183 5.90 21.81 -2.14
N VAL A 184 4.95 22.23 -1.30
CA VAL A 184 3.69 22.83 -1.73
C VAL A 184 3.91 24.17 -2.41
N SER A 185 4.84 24.96 -1.88
CA SER A 185 5.08 26.31 -2.36
C SER A 185 5.72 26.28 -3.75
N LEU A 186 6.68 25.37 -3.95
CA LEU A 186 7.34 25.17 -5.24
C LEU A 186 6.43 24.46 -6.27
N ALA A 187 5.51 23.62 -5.83
CA ALA A 187 4.58 22.92 -6.72
C ALA A 187 3.33 23.75 -7.06
N LYS A 188 3.13 24.88 -6.38
CA LYS A 188 1.90 25.68 -6.48
C LYS A 188 1.57 26.10 -7.90
N GLY A 189 0.36 25.74 -8.33
CA GLY A 189 -0.16 26.09 -9.65
C GLY A 189 0.40 25.26 -10.80
N GLY A 190 1.36 24.37 -10.57
CA GLY A 190 1.86 23.45 -11.57
C GLY A 190 0.90 22.27 -11.78
N VAL A 191 0.82 21.77 -13.02
CA VAL A 191 -0.06 20.65 -13.40
C VAL A 191 0.71 19.49 -14.04
N ALA A 192 2.00 19.70 -14.36
CA ALA A 192 2.87 18.70 -14.95
C ALA A 192 4.32 18.98 -14.55
N HIS A 193 5.20 17.99 -14.69
CA HIS A 193 6.63 18.19 -14.52
C HIS A 193 7.15 19.29 -15.47
N ASP A 194 7.94 20.22 -14.93
CA ASP A 194 8.57 21.29 -15.72
C ASP A 194 9.62 20.71 -16.66
N GLY A 195 9.32 20.74 -17.94
CA GLY A 195 10.17 20.18 -18.98
C GLY A 195 9.67 20.49 -20.38
N ALA A 196 10.38 19.98 -21.40
CA ALA A 196 10.10 20.28 -22.81
C ALA A 196 8.65 19.97 -23.25
N VAL A 197 8.03 18.96 -22.66
CA VAL A 197 6.63 18.60 -22.99
C VAL A 197 5.65 19.64 -22.41
N ALA A 198 5.81 20.00 -21.14
CA ALA A 198 4.97 21.00 -20.48
C ALA A 198 5.10 22.35 -21.20
N SER A 199 6.33 22.77 -21.50
CA SER A 199 6.59 24.01 -22.24
C SER A 199 5.93 24.01 -23.62
N ARG A 200 6.05 22.91 -24.38
CA ARG A 200 5.45 22.78 -25.72
C ARG A 200 3.91 22.82 -25.67
N LEU A 201 3.30 22.29 -24.61
CA LEU A 201 1.86 22.27 -24.43
C LEU A 201 1.31 23.51 -23.73
N GLY A 202 2.16 24.45 -23.32
CA GLY A 202 1.76 25.65 -22.58
C GLY A 202 1.22 25.34 -21.17
N LEU A 203 1.67 24.24 -20.56
CA LEU A 203 1.23 23.83 -19.23
C LEU A 203 2.14 24.44 -18.16
N PRO A 204 1.59 24.93 -17.02
CA PRO A 204 2.40 25.39 -15.91
C PRO A 204 3.18 24.20 -15.31
N GLY A 205 4.50 24.34 -15.22
CA GLY A 205 5.42 23.31 -14.77
C GLY A 205 5.55 23.24 -13.25
N ILE A 206 5.78 22.03 -12.73
CA ILE A 206 6.25 21.78 -11.36
C ILE A 206 7.76 21.54 -11.46
N PRO A 207 8.61 22.41 -10.89
CA PRO A 207 10.04 22.24 -10.95
C PRO A 207 10.51 21.01 -10.16
N ALA A 208 11.57 20.35 -10.61
CA ALA A 208 12.16 19.21 -9.90
C ALA A 208 12.57 19.57 -8.45
N LEU A 209 12.84 20.84 -8.19
CA LEU A 209 13.13 21.37 -6.85
C LEU A 209 11.96 21.13 -5.87
N ALA A 210 10.73 21.09 -6.33
CA ALA A 210 9.58 20.78 -5.46
C ALA A 210 9.71 19.40 -4.80
N GLU A 211 10.26 18.43 -5.51
CA GLU A 211 10.51 17.08 -4.99
C GLU A 211 11.81 17.04 -4.18
N THR A 212 12.91 17.56 -4.71
CA THR A 212 14.23 17.40 -4.09
C THR A 212 14.39 18.18 -2.78
N VAL A 213 13.77 19.34 -2.63
CA VAL A 213 13.74 20.10 -1.36
C VAL A 213 12.96 19.36 -0.28
N ALA A 214 11.76 18.87 -0.63
CA ALA A 214 10.95 18.09 0.30
C ALA A 214 11.66 16.79 0.68
N LEU A 215 12.26 16.09 -0.29
CA LEU A 215 13.04 14.87 -0.05
C LEU A 215 14.22 15.14 0.91
N ALA A 216 14.98 16.19 0.70
CA ALA A 216 16.08 16.55 1.59
C ALA A 216 15.61 16.79 3.02
N THR A 217 14.49 17.47 3.20
CA THR A 217 13.87 17.71 4.51
C THR A 217 13.46 16.39 5.17
N ILE A 218 12.75 15.53 4.46
CA ILE A 218 12.33 14.21 4.96
C ILE A 218 13.54 13.38 5.40
N LEU A 219 14.58 13.31 4.58
CA LEU A 219 15.77 12.52 4.87
C LEU A 219 16.56 13.05 6.07
N GLN A 220 16.65 14.38 6.25
CA GLN A 220 17.26 14.96 7.43
C GLN A 220 16.51 14.60 8.70
N LEU A 221 15.18 14.78 8.71
CA LEU A 221 14.34 14.45 9.87
C LEU A 221 14.36 12.95 10.17
N ALA A 222 14.30 12.10 9.15
CA ALA A 222 14.36 10.64 9.32
C ALA A 222 15.71 10.20 9.92
N ARG A 223 16.82 10.82 9.53
CA ARG A 223 18.15 10.53 10.09
C ARG A 223 18.23 10.90 11.56
N GLU A 224 17.68 12.07 11.92
CA GLU A 224 17.70 12.57 13.32
C GLU A 224 16.81 11.72 14.24
N THR A 225 15.63 11.35 13.78
CA THR A 225 14.65 10.63 14.59
C THR A 225 14.81 9.10 14.57
N GLY A 226 15.51 8.55 13.57
CA GLY A 226 15.55 7.12 13.33
C GLY A 226 14.24 6.53 12.78
N ALA A 227 13.30 7.36 12.33
CA ALA A 227 12.03 6.91 11.80
C ALA A 227 12.20 6.10 10.51
N ARG A 228 11.38 5.05 10.36
CA ARG A 228 11.30 4.27 9.12
C ARG A 228 10.42 4.98 8.12
N VAL A 229 11.00 5.44 7.04
CA VAL A 229 10.31 6.17 5.98
C VAL A 229 10.30 5.36 4.69
N HIS A 230 9.14 5.27 4.07
CA HIS A 230 8.94 4.83 2.70
C HIS A 230 8.59 6.05 1.85
N LEU A 231 9.31 6.26 0.77
CA LEU A 231 9.02 7.33 -0.18
C LEU A 231 8.01 6.81 -1.22
N ALA A 232 6.88 7.49 -1.35
CA ALA A 232 5.75 7.11 -2.21
C ALA A 232 5.59 8.07 -3.40
#